data_9292fc101b49d972391c58ace868674f
#
_entry.id   9292fc101b49d972391c58ace868674f
#
_cell.length_a   1.000
_cell.length_b   1.000
_cell.length_c   1.000
_cell.angle_alpha   90.00
_cell.angle_beta   90.00
_cell.angle_gamma   90.00
#
_symmetry.space_group_name_H-M   'P 1'
#
loop_
_entity.id
_entity.type
_entity.pdbx_description
1 polymer ?
#
loop_
_entity_poly.entity_id
_entity_poly.type
_entity_poly.pdbx_seq_one_letter_code
_entity_poly.pdbx_strand_id
1 'polypeptide(L)'
;MRYNGAKNVDLRAEITLQDRHMTNDYSLISIFKVLLSKKGTILLTVGIVGILMAGLSLLQPNYYKAETVFYPANPNLADPTQLGYNSSPTYMYGGSDDLDRLFSIVTSERMVEYLIAKFDLYKHYKQDSTSNEGKFKMKEAFKANFKATKSKYGALVLAVEDKDPAMAAAIANEARNHTELKAQRFVKDAQAKSLESYRLNVKEQLATMAILEDSIRRLKSGYSLIEASYQQRAYSDELIQAQANKAEAGSRAQYFSKYESKKDSTIKYRAFESGFASKASALQAKVNEFNSKISLLKSAEQAYSRASDQASIIMEKERLLMASYNSPFTSIHLVDEARVPERKSRPKRSIIVLLSMLIAFVASVTGVLMIHSYRQRMA
;
A
#
# COMPACT_ATOMS: atom_id res chain seq x y z
N MET A 1 -36.82 72.02 71.98
CA MET A 1 -37.76 72.05 70.86
C MET A 1 -37.96 70.67 70.27
N ARG A 2 -39.13 70.21 70.34
CA ARG A 2 -39.75 68.95 69.89
C ARG A 2 -39.73 68.80 68.35
N TYR A 3 -39.89 67.52 67.95
CA TYR A 3 -40.34 66.98 66.66
C TYR A 3 -39.28 66.68 65.59
N ASN A 4 -38.97 65.38 65.43
CA ASN A 4 -39.19 64.61 64.18
C ASN A 4 -38.73 63.16 64.39
N GLY A 5 -39.47 62.40 65.24
CA GLY A 5 -39.23 60.96 65.43
C GLY A 5 -40.26 59.99 64.87
N ALA A 6 -41.32 60.50 64.22
CA ALA A 6 -42.46 59.63 63.89
C ALA A 6 -42.65 59.25 62.41
N LYS A 7 -41.84 59.75 61.48
CA LYS A 7 -41.98 59.43 60.04
C LYS A 7 -40.98 58.33 59.48
N ASN A 8 -39.97 57.91 60.26
CA ASN A 8 -39.02 56.90 59.83
C ASN A 8 -39.39 55.48 60.25
N VAL A 9 -40.43 55.29 61.08
CA VAL A 9 -40.81 53.93 61.49
C VAL A 9 -41.83 53.29 60.54
N ASP A 10 -42.71 54.07 59.87
CA ASP A 10 -43.66 53.54 58.89
C ASP A 10 -43.01 53.13 57.56
N LEU A 11 -42.01 53.83 57.10
CA LEU A 11 -41.27 53.46 55.84
C LEU A 11 -40.45 52.16 55.95
N ARG A 12 -39.98 51.83 57.17
CA ARG A 12 -39.30 50.55 57.42
C ARG A 12 -40.26 49.38 57.50
N ALA A 13 -41.47 49.60 57.94
CA ALA A 13 -42.52 48.57 58.02
C ALA A 13 -43.10 48.27 56.62
N GLU A 14 -43.27 49.28 55.75
CA GLU A 14 -43.72 49.04 54.38
C GLU A 14 -42.68 48.38 53.54
N ILE A 15 -41.37 48.71 53.67
CA ILE A 15 -40.29 48.03 52.95
C ILE A 15 -40.11 46.59 53.42
N THR A 16 -40.33 46.29 54.70
CA THR A 16 -40.25 44.89 55.16
C THR A 16 -41.49 44.06 54.85
N LEU A 17 -42.63 44.66 54.54
CA LEU A 17 -43.79 43.96 54.03
C LEU A 17 -43.76 43.74 52.51
N GLN A 18 -43.12 44.62 51.75
CA GLN A 18 -42.98 44.48 50.30
C GLN A 18 -41.89 43.47 49.94
N ASP A 19 -40.84 43.30 50.76
CA ASP A 19 -39.83 42.26 50.59
C ASP A 19 -40.31 40.85 50.95
N ARG A 20 -41.44 40.71 51.67
CA ARG A 20 -42.04 39.40 51.97
C ARG A 20 -42.87 38.81 50.84
N HIS A 21 -43.24 39.61 49.84
CA HIS A 21 -44.03 39.12 48.71
C HIS A 21 -43.23 38.72 47.46
N MET A 22 -41.90 38.87 47.49
CA MET A 22 -41.04 38.52 46.33
C MET A 22 -39.99 37.44 46.60
N THR A 23 -40.03 36.76 47.71
CA THR A 23 -39.30 35.51 47.84
C THR A 23 -40.17 34.40 47.24
N ASN A 24 -40.14 34.27 45.91
CA ASN A 24 -40.54 33.02 45.27
C ASN A 24 -39.63 31.94 45.89
N ASP A 25 -40.16 31.20 46.86
CA ASP A 25 -39.51 30.07 47.50
C ASP A 25 -39.32 28.95 46.46
N TYR A 26 -38.37 29.12 45.55
CA TYR A 26 -37.78 28.03 44.76
C TYR A 26 -36.81 27.22 45.63
N SER A 27 -37.24 26.88 46.82
CA SER A 27 -36.53 25.93 47.65
C SER A 27 -36.63 24.56 46.95
N LEU A 28 -35.49 23.87 46.81
CA LEU A 28 -35.44 22.50 46.27
C LEU A 28 -36.48 21.59 46.98
N ILE A 29 -36.77 21.87 48.25
CA ILE A 29 -37.76 21.17 49.05
C ILE A 29 -39.20 21.44 48.56
N SER A 30 -39.52 22.67 48.13
CA SER A 30 -40.87 22.99 47.61
C SER A 30 -41.08 22.34 46.22
N ILE A 31 -40.07 22.35 45.37
CA ILE A 31 -40.09 21.64 44.07
C ILE A 31 -40.31 20.14 44.28
N PHE A 32 -39.58 19.53 45.23
CA PHE A 32 -39.72 18.11 45.54
C PHE A 32 -41.13 17.74 46.08
N LYS A 33 -41.73 18.60 46.96
CA LYS A 33 -43.10 18.42 47.43
C LYS A 33 -44.13 18.49 46.31
N VAL A 34 -43.95 19.40 45.33
CA VAL A 34 -44.83 19.52 44.16
C VAL A 34 -44.72 18.25 43.29
N LEU A 35 -43.52 17.76 43.05
CA LEU A 35 -43.30 16.53 42.28
C LEU A 35 -43.91 15.31 42.99
N LEU A 36 -43.75 15.18 44.31
CA LEU A 36 -44.37 14.11 45.09
C LEU A 36 -45.90 14.16 45.06
N SER A 37 -46.51 15.37 45.12
CA SER A 37 -47.95 15.52 45.05
C SER A 37 -48.53 15.13 43.69
N LYS A 38 -47.73 15.27 42.60
CA LYS A 38 -48.11 14.93 41.21
C LYS A 38 -47.46 13.63 40.69
N LYS A 39 -46.90 12.80 41.61
CA LYS A 39 -46.25 11.53 41.25
C LYS A 39 -47.09 10.61 40.37
N GLY A 40 -48.43 10.56 40.66
CA GLY A 40 -49.35 9.76 39.87
C GLY A 40 -49.45 10.20 38.40
N THR A 41 -49.49 11.52 38.16
CA THR A 41 -49.49 12.07 36.77
C THR A 41 -48.21 11.78 36.06
N ILE A 42 -47.06 11.95 36.75
CA ILE A 42 -45.72 11.66 36.17
C ILE A 42 -45.61 10.17 35.83
N LEU A 43 -45.96 9.27 36.76
CA LEU A 43 -45.89 7.82 36.53
C LEU A 43 -46.85 7.36 35.42
N LEU A 44 -48.05 7.95 35.34
CA LEU A 44 -49.03 7.64 34.30
C LEU A 44 -48.54 8.05 32.92
N THR A 45 -47.98 9.26 32.78
CA THR A 45 -47.40 9.73 31.48
C THR A 45 -46.22 8.88 31.04
N VAL A 46 -45.26 8.55 31.94
CA VAL A 46 -44.13 7.70 31.67
C VAL A 46 -44.59 6.27 31.30
N GLY A 47 -45.60 5.74 32.00
CA GLY A 47 -46.14 4.42 31.73
C GLY A 47 -46.82 4.34 30.34
N ILE A 48 -47.65 5.33 30.00
CA ILE A 48 -48.27 5.40 28.64
C ILE A 48 -47.23 5.47 27.56
N VAL A 49 -46.24 6.35 27.68
CA VAL A 49 -45.14 6.45 26.68
C VAL A 49 -44.37 5.15 26.60
N GLY A 50 -44.06 4.51 27.72
CA GLY A 50 -43.39 3.22 27.75
C GLY A 50 -44.12 2.13 27.00
N ILE A 51 -45.45 2.00 27.22
CA ILE A 51 -46.30 1.02 26.53
C ILE A 51 -46.40 1.32 25.05
N LEU A 52 -46.60 2.57 24.64
CA LEU A 52 -46.65 2.98 23.24
C LEU A 52 -45.33 2.67 22.51
N MET A 53 -44.20 3.03 23.12
CA MET A 53 -42.90 2.77 22.54
C MET A 53 -42.52 1.28 22.52
N ALA A 54 -42.97 0.50 23.48
CA ALA A 54 -42.86 -0.95 23.45
C ALA A 54 -43.63 -1.53 22.25
N GLY A 55 -44.88 -1.12 22.06
CA GLY A 55 -45.69 -1.51 20.90
C GLY A 55 -45.03 -1.12 19.54
N LEU A 56 -44.60 0.13 19.39
CA LEU A 56 -43.92 0.60 18.20
C LEU A 56 -42.60 -0.14 17.93
N SER A 57 -41.84 -0.47 18.98
CA SER A 57 -40.62 -1.25 18.87
C SER A 57 -40.85 -2.68 18.42
N LEU A 58 -42.02 -3.28 18.64
CA LEU A 58 -42.39 -4.61 18.15
C LEU A 58 -42.63 -4.62 16.63
N LEU A 59 -43.08 -3.51 16.06
CA LEU A 59 -43.29 -3.39 14.61
C LEU A 59 -41.97 -3.29 13.80
N GLN A 60 -40.87 -2.94 14.45
CA GLN A 60 -39.56 -2.85 13.77
C GLN A 60 -39.01 -4.27 13.44
N PRO A 61 -38.52 -4.49 12.21
CA PRO A 61 -37.94 -5.76 11.82
C PRO A 61 -36.66 -6.06 12.60
N ASN A 62 -36.44 -7.32 12.93
CA ASN A 62 -35.19 -7.77 13.52
C ASN A 62 -34.08 -7.81 12.45
N TYR A 63 -32.86 -7.43 12.81
CA TYR A 63 -31.66 -7.59 12.01
C TYR A 63 -30.67 -8.47 12.74
N TYR A 64 -29.94 -9.26 11.98
CA TYR A 64 -28.93 -10.20 12.45
C TYR A 64 -27.57 -9.80 11.88
N LYS A 65 -26.55 -9.77 12.71
CA LYS A 65 -25.21 -9.35 12.34
C LYS A 65 -24.31 -10.56 12.24
N ALA A 66 -23.72 -10.77 11.05
CA ALA A 66 -22.65 -11.73 10.80
C ALA A 66 -21.32 -10.98 10.57
N GLU A 67 -20.22 -11.53 11.07
CA GLU A 67 -18.88 -10.94 10.94
C GLU A 67 -17.88 -11.98 10.46
N THR A 68 -16.95 -11.57 9.60
CA THR A 68 -15.75 -12.32 9.24
C THR A 68 -14.53 -11.48 9.51
N VAL A 69 -13.44 -12.12 9.93
CA VAL A 69 -12.19 -11.46 10.33
C VAL A 69 -11.02 -12.10 9.61
N PHE A 70 -10.15 -11.31 9.01
CA PHE A 70 -8.97 -11.80 8.32
C PHE A 70 -7.82 -10.77 8.32
N TYR A 71 -6.60 -11.26 8.21
CA TYR A 71 -5.39 -10.44 8.01
C TYR A 71 -5.03 -10.37 6.54
N PRO A 72 -4.40 -9.27 6.09
CA PRO A 72 -3.75 -9.23 4.79
C PRO A 72 -2.57 -10.21 4.77
N ALA A 73 -2.36 -10.92 3.68
CA ALA A 73 -1.10 -11.59 3.40
C ALA A 73 -0.11 -10.61 2.77
N ASN A 74 1.18 -10.86 2.96
CA ASN A 74 2.22 -10.02 2.35
C ASN A 74 2.35 -10.38 0.86
N PRO A 75 2.06 -9.46 -0.08
CA PRO A 75 2.15 -9.73 -1.52
C PRO A 75 3.58 -10.03 -2.00
N ASN A 76 4.62 -9.59 -1.24
CA ASN A 76 6.01 -9.88 -1.58
C ASN A 76 6.35 -11.36 -1.46
N LEU A 77 5.57 -12.16 -0.71
CA LEU A 77 5.70 -13.62 -0.70
C LEU A 77 5.40 -14.26 -2.06
N ALA A 78 4.66 -13.57 -2.90
CA ALA A 78 4.36 -13.99 -4.26
C ALA A 78 5.41 -13.53 -5.29
N ASP A 79 6.47 -12.83 -4.88
CA ASP A 79 7.58 -12.40 -5.75
C ASP A 79 8.93 -12.93 -5.23
N PRO A 80 9.33 -14.14 -5.64
CA PRO A 80 10.59 -14.75 -5.20
C PRO A 80 11.82 -14.03 -5.73
N THR A 81 11.69 -13.11 -6.71
CA THR A 81 12.82 -12.33 -7.24
C THR A 81 13.34 -11.31 -6.23
N GLN A 82 12.53 -10.99 -5.21
CA GLN A 82 12.90 -10.11 -4.09
C GLN A 82 13.53 -10.87 -2.91
N LEU A 83 13.51 -12.20 -2.93
CA LEU A 83 14.11 -13.06 -1.91
C LEU A 83 15.61 -13.28 -2.20
N GLY A 84 16.40 -12.22 -2.26
CA GLY A 84 17.86 -12.28 -2.47
C GLY A 84 18.65 -12.21 -1.18
N TYR A 85 19.98 -12.41 -1.28
CA TYR A 85 20.95 -12.42 -0.16
C TYR A 85 20.94 -11.13 0.70
N ASN A 86 20.36 -10.02 0.20
CA ASN A 86 20.22 -8.72 0.87
C ASN A 86 18.76 -8.31 1.10
N SER A 87 17.81 -9.24 1.04
CA SER A 87 16.41 -8.91 1.26
C SER A 87 16.10 -8.74 2.75
N SER A 88 15.32 -7.71 3.07
CA SER A 88 14.75 -7.54 4.41
C SER A 88 13.89 -8.76 4.77
N PRO A 89 13.80 -9.13 6.06
CA PRO A 89 12.98 -10.26 6.47
C PRO A 89 11.55 -10.09 5.96
N THR A 90 11.07 -11.07 5.20
CA THR A 90 9.71 -11.05 4.63
C THR A 90 8.76 -11.63 5.65
N TYR A 91 7.90 -10.80 6.21
CA TYR A 91 6.87 -11.25 7.16
C TYR A 91 5.73 -11.95 6.41
N MET A 92 5.14 -12.96 7.04
CA MET A 92 3.99 -13.70 6.49
C MET A 92 2.76 -12.79 6.35
N TYR A 93 2.51 -11.94 7.35
CA TYR A 93 1.39 -11.00 7.35
C TYR A 93 1.76 -9.71 6.63
N GLY A 94 0.78 -9.16 5.90
CA GLY A 94 0.90 -7.85 5.26
C GLY A 94 0.91 -6.72 6.28
N GLY A 95 1.48 -5.58 5.89
CA GLY A 95 1.54 -4.37 6.69
C GLY A 95 0.25 -3.53 6.64
N SER A 96 0.33 -2.31 7.20
CA SER A 96 -0.77 -1.33 7.16
C SER A 96 -1.23 -1.01 5.73
N ASP A 97 -0.28 -0.88 4.80
CA ASP A 97 -0.58 -0.54 3.41
C ASP A 97 -1.35 -1.67 2.70
N ASP A 98 -1.04 -2.93 3.02
CA ASP A 98 -1.75 -4.08 2.47
C ASP A 98 -3.18 -4.15 3.05
N LEU A 99 -3.32 -3.84 4.34
CA LEU A 99 -4.64 -3.70 4.97
C LEU A 99 -5.45 -2.58 4.33
N ASP A 100 -4.83 -1.43 3.99
CA ASP A 100 -5.47 -0.30 3.33
C ASP A 100 -5.92 -0.64 1.91
N ARG A 101 -5.14 -1.43 1.19
CA ARG A 101 -5.52 -1.97 -0.13
C ARG A 101 -6.74 -2.88 -0.04
N LEU A 102 -6.75 -3.84 0.90
CA LEU A 102 -7.91 -4.70 1.11
C LEU A 102 -9.15 -3.91 1.54
N PHE A 103 -8.98 -2.94 2.45
CA PHE A 103 -10.06 -2.04 2.85
C PHE A 103 -10.65 -1.27 1.66
N SER A 104 -9.80 -0.76 0.77
CA SER A 104 -10.23 -0.06 -0.44
C SER A 104 -11.00 -0.97 -1.42
N ILE A 105 -10.61 -2.24 -1.55
CA ILE A 105 -11.34 -3.22 -2.36
C ILE A 105 -12.72 -3.46 -1.78
N VAL A 106 -12.81 -3.73 -0.47
CA VAL A 106 -14.06 -4.05 0.22
C VAL A 106 -15.05 -2.90 0.19
N THR A 107 -14.57 -1.67 0.39
CA THR A 107 -15.43 -0.47 0.43
C THR A 107 -15.73 0.11 -0.94
N SER A 108 -15.22 -0.50 -2.02
CA SER A 108 -15.42 -0.01 -3.38
C SER A 108 -16.88 -0.11 -3.82
N GLU A 109 -17.31 0.82 -4.67
CA GLU A 109 -18.63 0.80 -5.29
C GLU A 109 -18.89 -0.50 -6.07
N ARG A 110 -17.84 -1.01 -6.71
CA ARG A 110 -17.90 -2.29 -7.45
C ARG A 110 -18.16 -3.49 -6.55
N MET A 111 -17.67 -3.49 -5.31
CA MET A 111 -18.00 -4.52 -4.33
C MET A 111 -19.48 -4.49 -3.97
N VAL A 112 -20.01 -3.30 -3.71
CA VAL A 112 -21.43 -3.08 -3.40
C VAL A 112 -22.30 -3.58 -4.55
N GLU A 113 -22.02 -3.17 -5.78
CA GLU A 113 -22.75 -3.61 -6.99
C GLU A 113 -22.69 -5.12 -7.20
N TYR A 114 -21.49 -5.71 -7.01
CA TYR A 114 -21.29 -7.14 -7.11
C TYR A 114 -22.18 -7.92 -6.12
N LEU A 115 -22.16 -7.53 -4.85
CA LEU A 115 -22.92 -8.22 -3.80
C LEU A 115 -24.43 -8.05 -4.00
N ILE A 116 -24.89 -6.85 -4.38
CA ILE A 116 -26.30 -6.61 -4.70
C ILE A 116 -26.76 -7.51 -5.85
N ALA A 117 -25.96 -7.64 -6.91
CA ALA A 117 -26.30 -8.50 -8.05
C ALA A 117 -26.20 -9.99 -7.69
N LYS A 118 -25.14 -10.42 -7.00
CA LYS A 118 -24.88 -11.82 -6.63
C LYS A 118 -26.01 -12.42 -5.79
N PHE A 119 -26.54 -11.64 -4.85
CA PHE A 119 -27.57 -12.09 -3.91
C PHE A 119 -28.98 -11.64 -4.29
N ASP A 120 -29.18 -11.06 -5.47
CA ASP A 120 -30.47 -10.51 -5.94
C ASP A 120 -31.16 -9.64 -4.88
N LEU A 121 -30.38 -8.70 -4.30
CA LEU A 121 -30.86 -7.92 -3.15
C LEU A 121 -32.00 -6.97 -3.51
N TYR A 122 -32.20 -6.60 -4.77
CA TYR A 122 -33.39 -5.86 -5.21
C TYR A 122 -34.67 -6.62 -4.88
N LYS A 123 -34.71 -7.92 -5.19
CA LYS A 123 -35.84 -8.79 -4.87
C LYS A 123 -35.95 -9.01 -3.37
N HIS A 124 -34.85 -9.27 -2.69
CA HIS A 124 -34.79 -9.51 -1.25
C HIS A 124 -35.36 -8.34 -0.43
N TYR A 125 -34.98 -7.09 -0.78
CA TYR A 125 -35.45 -5.88 -0.11
C TYR A 125 -36.69 -5.24 -0.78
N LYS A 126 -37.24 -5.86 -1.81
CA LYS A 126 -38.42 -5.36 -2.57
C LYS A 126 -38.20 -3.96 -3.13
N GLN A 127 -37.01 -3.69 -3.67
CA GLN A 127 -36.64 -2.45 -4.33
C GLN A 127 -36.75 -2.57 -5.84
N ASP A 128 -37.08 -1.45 -6.50
CA ASP A 128 -37.13 -1.41 -7.97
C ASP A 128 -35.71 -1.37 -8.56
N SER A 129 -35.36 -2.40 -9.37
CA SER A 129 -34.07 -2.48 -10.06
C SER A 129 -33.99 -1.66 -11.35
N THR A 130 -35.14 -1.16 -11.87
CA THR A 130 -35.20 -0.49 -13.17
C THR A 130 -35.01 1.03 -13.04
N SER A 131 -35.54 1.64 -11.98
CA SER A 131 -35.45 3.07 -11.75
C SER A 131 -34.11 3.48 -11.11
N ASN A 132 -33.63 4.67 -11.46
CA ASN A 132 -32.41 5.23 -10.85
C ASN A 132 -32.59 5.46 -9.35
N GLU A 133 -33.78 5.86 -8.92
CA GLU A 133 -34.09 6.07 -7.51
C GLU A 133 -34.08 4.75 -6.72
N GLY A 134 -34.63 3.68 -7.26
CA GLY A 134 -34.60 2.34 -6.65
C GLY A 134 -33.16 1.81 -6.54
N LYS A 135 -32.33 2.02 -7.58
CA LYS A 135 -30.90 1.67 -7.54
C LYS A 135 -30.15 2.45 -6.45
N PHE A 136 -30.40 3.74 -6.35
CA PHE A 136 -29.78 4.58 -5.32
C PHE A 136 -30.21 4.13 -3.91
N LYS A 137 -31.50 3.96 -3.66
CA LYS A 137 -32.04 3.50 -2.37
C LYS A 137 -31.48 2.15 -1.98
N MET A 138 -31.35 1.22 -2.93
CA MET A 138 -30.77 -0.11 -2.66
C MET A 138 -29.31 0.00 -2.23
N LYS A 139 -28.47 0.77 -2.93
CA LYS A 139 -27.07 0.98 -2.58
C LYS A 139 -26.92 1.61 -1.19
N GLU A 140 -27.70 2.65 -0.89
CA GLU A 140 -27.66 3.29 0.44
C GLU A 140 -28.11 2.35 1.56
N ALA A 141 -29.19 1.61 1.34
CA ALA A 141 -29.66 0.62 2.31
C ALA A 141 -28.64 -0.48 2.56
N PHE A 142 -27.97 -0.94 1.48
CA PHE A 142 -26.91 -1.95 1.61
C PHE A 142 -25.68 -1.40 2.34
N LYS A 143 -25.18 -0.22 1.97
CA LYS A 143 -24.04 0.43 2.63
C LYS A 143 -24.28 0.69 4.12
N ALA A 144 -25.50 0.99 4.52
CA ALA A 144 -25.88 1.17 5.93
C ALA A 144 -25.74 -0.15 6.74
N ASN A 145 -25.90 -1.28 6.08
CA ASN A 145 -25.89 -2.62 6.64
C ASN A 145 -24.58 -3.39 6.41
N PHE A 146 -23.69 -2.88 5.55
CA PHE A 146 -22.39 -3.46 5.21
C PHE A 146 -21.27 -2.57 5.72
N LYS A 147 -20.47 -3.05 6.66
CA LYS A 147 -19.41 -2.26 7.32
C LYS A 147 -18.10 -3.01 7.28
N ALA A 148 -17.06 -2.34 6.81
CA ALA A 148 -15.68 -2.77 6.95
C ALA A 148 -14.98 -1.90 8.01
N THR A 149 -14.25 -2.52 8.92
CA THR A 149 -13.48 -1.81 9.95
C THR A 149 -12.10 -2.42 10.12
N LYS A 150 -11.08 -1.59 10.31
CA LYS A 150 -9.73 -2.03 10.65
C LYS A 150 -9.63 -2.21 12.16
N SER A 151 -9.21 -3.39 12.60
CA SER A 151 -8.97 -3.62 14.03
C SER A 151 -7.65 -2.98 14.46
N LYS A 152 -7.51 -2.70 15.75
CA LYS A 152 -6.25 -2.20 16.34
C LYS A 152 -5.07 -3.19 16.22
N TYR A 153 -5.35 -4.42 15.84
CA TYR A 153 -4.35 -5.48 15.67
C TYR A 153 -4.02 -5.75 14.20
N GLY A 154 -4.45 -4.91 13.27
CA GLY A 154 -4.11 -5.05 11.85
C GLY A 154 -4.99 -6.03 11.07
N ALA A 155 -6.10 -6.51 11.64
CA ALA A 155 -7.07 -7.33 10.93
C ALA A 155 -8.16 -6.47 10.28
N LEU A 156 -8.76 -6.96 9.20
CA LEU A 156 -9.98 -6.43 8.61
C LEU A 156 -11.19 -7.20 9.13
N VAL A 157 -12.19 -6.47 9.62
CA VAL A 157 -13.46 -7.02 10.10
C VAL A 157 -14.55 -6.57 9.13
N LEU A 158 -15.23 -7.53 8.52
CA LEU A 158 -16.41 -7.29 7.69
C LEU A 158 -17.65 -7.70 8.47
N ALA A 159 -18.57 -6.76 8.63
CA ALA A 159 -19.83 -6.96 9.30
C ALA A 159 -20.99 -6.70 8.34
N VAL A 160 -21.91 -7.62 8.28
CA VAL A 160 -23.13 -7.51 7.49
C VAL A 160 -24.35 -7.71 8.38
N GLU A 161 -25.30 -6.79 8.30
CA GLU A 161 -26.59 -6.91 8.96
C GLU A 161 -27.70 -7.16 7.95
N ASP A 162 -28.49 -8.21 8.15
CA ASP A 162 -29.66 -8.53 7.32
C ASP A 162 -30.83 -9.02 8.18
N LYS A 163 -32.03 -9.00 7.60
CA LYS A 163 -33.24 -9.56 8.22
C LYS A 163 -33.20 -11.08 8.27
N ASP A 164 -32.52 -11.69 7.31
CA ASP A 164 -32.25 -13.12 7.24
C ASP A 164 -30.83 -13.39 7.76
N PRO A 165 -30.70 -14.14 8.88
CA PRO A 165 -29.40 -14.46 9.47
C PRO A 165 -28.49 -15.27 8.54
N ALA A 166 -29.04 -16.15 7.69
CA ALA A 166 -28.27 -16.94 6.73
C ALA A 166 -27.73 -16.02 5.60
N MET A 167 -28.55 -15.09 5.12
CA MET A 167 -28.15 -14.09 4.12
C MET A 167 -27.02 -13.20 4.65
N ALA A 168 -27.11 -12.74 5.90
CA ALA A 168 -26.04 -11.93 6.51
C ALA A 168 -24.68 -12.64 6.50
N ALA A 169 -24.67 -13.92 6.90
CA ALA A 169 -23.45 -14.74 6.90
C ALA A 169 -22.94 -15.02 5.47
N ALA A 170 -23.83 -15.34 4.55
CA ALA A 170 -23.48 -15.60 3.15
C ALA A 170 -22.85 -14.38 2.47
N ILE A 171 -23.44 -13.18 2.66
CA ILE A 171 -22.91 -11.94 2.09
C ILE A 171 -21.53 -11.60 2.69
N ALA A 172 -21.34 -11.77 4.01
CA ALA A 172 -20.07 -11.47 4.66
C ALA A 172 -18.94 -12.39 4.13
N ASN A 173 -19.20 -13.69 4.00
CA ASN A 173 -18.24 -14.65 3.47
C ASN A 173 -17.96 -14.42 1.99
N GLU A 174 -18.97 -14.11 1.18
CA GLU A 174 -18.78 -13.79 -0.23
C GLU A 174 -17.98 -12.49 -0.42
N ALA A 175 -18.23 -11.47 0.38
CA ALA A 175 -17.46 -10.23 0.36
C ALA A 175 -15.97 -10.48 0.63
N ARG A 176 -15.66 -11.34 1.62
CA ARG A 176 -14.29 -11.79 1.90
C ARG A 176 -13.69 -12.53 0.71
N ASN A 177 -14.39 -13.53 0.17
CA ASN A 177 -13.91 -14.33 -0.95
C ASN A 177 -13.66 -13.47 -2.19
N HIS A 178 -14.58 -12.56 -2.51
CA HIS A 178 -14.41 -11.65 -3.63
C HIS A 178 -13.25 -10.68 -3.42
N THR A 179 -13.02 -10.23 -2.19
CA THR A 179 -11.85 -9.41 -1.82
C THR A 179 -10.56 -10.16 -2.08
N GLU A 180 -10.47 -11.41 -1.64
CA GLU A 180 -9.31 -12.28 -1.88
C GLU A 180 -9.05 -12.47 -3.38
N LEU A 181 -10.07 -12.83 -4.16
CA LEU A 181 -9.95 -13.00 -5.60
C LEU A 181 -9.48 -11.71 -6.31
N LYS A 182 -9.97 -10.56 -5.90
CA LYS A 182 -9.53 -9.27 -6.45
C LYS A 182 -8.09 -8.93 -6.07
N ALA A 183 -7.70 -9.15 -4.82
CA ALA A 183 -6.34 -8.93 -4.38
C ALA A 183 -5.34 -9.87 -5.09
N GLN A 184 -5.68 -11.16 -5.23
CA GLN A 184 -4.91 -12.12 -6.02
C GLN A 184 -4.74 -11.68 -7.48
N ARG A 185 -5.83 -11.17 -8.10
CA ARG A 185 -5.77 -10.67 -9.47
C ARG A 185 -4.80 -9.51 -9.61
N PHE A 186 -4.78 -8.55 -8.68
CA PHE A 186 -3.83 -7.44 -8.74
C PHE A 186 -2.37 -7.90 -8.66
N VAL A 187 -2.07 -8.88 -7.80
CA VAL A 187 -0.74 -9.47 -7.72
C VAL A 187 -0.37 -10.16 -9.03
N LYS A 188 -1.26 -10.99 -9.57
CA LYS A 188 -1.05 -11.70 -10.85
C LYS A 188 -0.89 -10.76 -12.03
N ASP A 189 -1.66 -9.69 -12.10
CA ASP A 189 -1.53 -8.67 -13.16
C ASP A 189 -0.17 -7.94 -13.07
N ALA A 190 0.31 -7.65 -11.85
CA ALA A 190 1.64 -7.09 -11.65
C ALA A 190 2.76 -8.06 -12.06
N GLN A 191 2.66 -9.33 -11.67
CA GLN A 191 3.59 -10.39 -12.06
C GLN A 191 3.63 -10.58 -13.59
N ALA A 192 2.47 -10.58 -14.27
CA ALA A 192 2.39 -10.70 -15.71
C ALA A 192 3.12 -9.56 -16.44
N LYS A 193 2.96 -8.32 -15.98
CA LYS A 193 3.67 -7.16 -16.52
C LYS A 193 5.19 -7.26 -16.29
N SER A 194 5.60 -7.72 -15.12
CA SER A 194 7.04 -7.92 -14.83
C SER A 194 7.64 -9.03 -15.68
N LEU A 195 6.91 -10.13 -15.91
CA LEU A 195 7.33 -11.21 -16.81
C LEU A 195 7.52 -10.71 -18.23
N GLU A 196 6.59 -9.91 -18.74
CA GLU A 196 6.71 -9.31 -20.08
C GLU A 196 7.95 -8.41 -20.16
N SER A 197 8.19 -7.59 -19.15
CA SER A 197 9.41 -6.75 -19.08
C SER A 197 10.70 -7.59 -19.08
N TYR A 198 10.76 -8.67 -18.31
CA TYR A 198 11.93 -9.55 -18.30
C TYR A 198 12.14 -10.22 -19.66
N ARG A 199 11.09 -10.68 -20.33
CA ARG A 199 11.18 -11.27 -21.68
C ARG A 199 11.71 -10.29 -22.72
N LEU A 200 11.22 -9.05 -22.70
CA LEU A 200 11.73 -8.00 -23.57
C LEU A 200 13.20 -7.72 -23.33
N ASN A 201 13.61 -7.61 -22.07
CA ASN A 201 15.01 -7.40 -21.69
C ASN A 201 15.91 -8.57 -22.10
N VAL A 202 15.48 -9.82 -21.92
CA VAL A 202 16.24 -11.01 -22.41
C VAL A 202 16.41 -10.94 -23.91
N LYS A 203 15.35 -10.63 -24.65
CA LYS A 203 15.41 -10.51 -26.12
C LYS A 203 16.41 -9.43 -26.57
N GLU A 204 16.43 -8.28 -25.89
CA GLU A 204 17.37 -7.18 -26.16
C GLU A 204 18.81 -7.58 -25.86
N GLN A 205 19.06 -8.24 -24.72
CA GLN A 205 20.41 -8.73 -24.39
C GLN A 205 20.90 -9.77 -25.37
N LEU A 206 20.06 -10.71 -25.77
CA LEU A 206 20.41 -11.72 -26.79
C LEU A 206 20.72 -11.07 -28.16
N ALA A 207 19.96 -10.06 -28.57
CA ALA A 207 20.25 -9.31 -29.79
C ALA A 207 21.60 -8.57 -29.70
N THR A 208 21.88 -7.94 -28.54
CA THR A 208 23.19 -7.28 -28.30
C THR A 208 24.34 -8.29 -28.34
N MET A 209 24.18 -9.46 -27.72
CA MET A 209 25.17 -10.53 -27.78
C MET A 209 25.43 -11.00 -29.21
N ALA A 210 24.41 -11.16 -30.04
CA ALA A 210 24.57 -11.55 -31.46
C ALA A 210 25.36 -10.50 -32.26
N ILE A 211 25.13 -9.21 -32.04
CA ILE A 211 25.88 -8.12 -32.66
C ILE A 211 27.35 -8.15 -32.23
N LEU A 212 27.59 -8.32 -30.91
CA LEU A 212 28.93 -8.39 -30.34
C LEU A 212 29.70 -9.64 -30.85
N GLU A 213 29.04 -10.78 -30.92
CA GLU A 213 29.59 -12.03 -31.45
C GLU A 213 30.04 -11.86 -32.92
N ASP A 214 29.18 -11.25 -33.76
CA ASP A 214 29.54 -10.95 -35.14
C ASP A 214 30.72 -9.98 -35.24
N SER A 215 30.76 -8.96 -34.37
CA SER A 215 31.88 -8.02 -34.28
C SER A 215 33.19 -8.71 -33.86
N ILE A 216 33.14 -9.59 -32.85
CA ILE A 216 34.30 -10.39 -32.40
C ILE A 216 34.78 -11.30 -33.55
N ARG A 217 33.85 -11.98 -34.23
CA ARG A 217 34.19 -12.84 -35.38
C ARG A 217 34.86 -12.06 -36.49
N ARG A 218 34.35 -10.88 -36.87
CA ARG A 218 34.97 -10.00 -37.90
C ARG A 218 36.35 -9.52 -37.46
N LEU A 219 36.54 -9.12 -36.23
CA LEU A 219 37.84 -8.72 -35.69
C LEU A 219 38.86 -9.88 -35.73
N LYS A 220 38.43 -11.09 -35.33
CA LYS A 220 39.31 -12.28 -35.36
C LYS A 220 39.68 -12.70 -36.78
N SER A 221 38.73 -12.76 -37.71
CA SER A 221 38.97 -13.18 -39.11
C SER A 221 39.65 -12.09 -39.92
N GLY A 222 39.19 -10.83 -39.85
CA GLY A 222 39.73 -9.72 -40.66
C GLY A 222 41.16 -9.32 -40.34
N TYR A 223 41.63 -9.62 -39.12
CA TYR A 223 42.99 -9.28 -38.69
C TYR A 223 43.86 -10.50 -38.42
N SER A 224 43.42 -11.71 -38.76
CA SER A 224 44.13 -12.97 -38.48
C SER A 224 44.54 -13.11 -36.99
N LEU A 225 43.70 -12.64 -36.10
CA LEU A 225 43.96 -12.62 -34.65
C LEU A 225 43.61 -13.96 -33.97
N ILE A 226 43.91 -15.09 -34.59
CA ILE A 226 43.54 -16.43 -34.09
C ILE A 226 44.26 -16.73 -32.78
N GLU A 227 45.54 -16.26 -32.63
CA GLU A 227 46.33 -16.38 -31.42
C GLU A 227 46.95 -15.01 -31.05
N ALA A 228 46.11 -14.04 -30.74
CA ALA A 228 46.48 -12.66 -30.53
C ALA A 228 47.61 -12.46 -29.49
N SER A 229 47.62 -13.22 -28.42
CA SER A 229 48.65 -13.14 -27.37
C SER A 229 50.00 -13.68 -27.83
N TYR A 230 50.00 -14.71 -28.66
CA TYR A 230 51.22 -15.26 -29.22
C TYR A 230 51.85 -14.34 -30.27
N GLN A 231 51.02 -13.80 -31.19
CA GLN A 231 51.47 -12.84 -32.19
C GLN A 231 51.99 -11.54 -31.55
N GLN A 232 51.37 -11.07 -30.50
CA GLN A 232 51.85 -9.89 -29.76
C GLN A 232 53.24 -10.09 -29.20
N ARG A 233 53.50 -11.27 -28.56
CA ARG A 233 54.85 -11.61 -28.07
C ARG A 233 55.88 -11.64 -29.22
N ALA A 234 55.57 -12.34 -30.30
CA ALA A 234 56.50 -12.44 -31.43
C ALA A 234 56.94 -11.08 -32.00
N TYR A 235 55.98 -10.17 -32.23
CA TYR A 235 56.33 -8.80 -32.70
C TYR A 235 57.09 -7.99 -31.64
N SER A 236 56.77 -8.16 -30.35
CA SER A 236 57.50 -7.46 -29.28
C SER A 236 58.95 -7.95 -29.15
N ASP A 237 59.15 -9.26 -29.24
CA ASP A 237 60.50 -9.87 -29.16
C ASP A 237 61.38 -9.45 -30.38
N GLU A 238 60.81 -9.46 -31.61
CA GLU A 238 61.53 -8.94 -32.79
C GLU A 238 61.87 -7.45 -32.66
N LEU A 239 60.98 -6.62 -32.10
CA LEU A 239 61.22 -5.21 -31.89
C LEU A 239 62.38 -4.99 -30.89
N ILE A 240 62.36 -5.72 -29.77
CA ILE A 240 63.43 -5.66 -28.77
C ILE A 240 64.75 -6.05 -29.37
N GLN A 241 64.77 -7.10 -30.19
CA GLN A 241 66.00 -7.56 -30.87
C GLN A 241 66.49 -6.55 -31.91
N ALA A 242 65.59 -5.92 -32.68
CA ALA A 242 65.98 -4.85 -33.65
C ALA A 242 66.55 -3.63 -32.91
N GLN A 243 65.98 -3.25 -31.76
CA GLN A 243 66.49 -2.14 -30.91
C GLN A 243 67.86 -2.47 -30.31
N ALA A 244 68.07 -3.70 -29.81
CA ALA A 244 69.35 -4.17 -29.30
C ALA A 244 70.44 -4.15 -30.42
N ASN A 245 70.14 -4.69 -31.59
CA ASN A 245 71.05 -4.68 -32.70
C ASN A 245 71.41 -3.24 -33.20
N LYS A 246 70.39 -2.33 -33.16
CA LYS A 246 70.68 -0.92 -33.48
C LYS A 246 71.67 -0.32 -32.48
N ALA A 247 71.42 -0.53 -31.13
CA ALA A 247 72.27 -0.02 -30.07
C ALA A 247 73.71 -0.57 -30.16
N GLU A 248 73.83 -1.87 -30.47
CA GLU A 248 75.13 -2.50 -30.68
C GLU A 248 75.88 -1.92 -31.93
N ALA A 249 75.20 -1.77 -33.09
CA ALA A 249 75.75 -1.18 -34.26
C ALA A 249 76.19 0.28 -34.03
N GLY A 250 75.39 1.08 -33.32
CA GLY A 250 75.73 2.44 -32.94
C GLY A 250 76.97 2.53 -32.04
N SER A 251 77.03 1.67 -31.01
CA SER A 251 78.19 1.60 -30.11
C SER A 251 79.49 1.21 -30.89
N ARG A 252 79.42 0.25 -31.78
CA ARG A 252 80.54 -0.14 -32.63
C ARG A 252 80.94 0.99 -33.59
N ALA A 253 80.02 1.68 -34.22
CA ALA A 253 80.27 2.82 -35.06
C ALA A 253 80.97 3.94 -34.29
N GLN A 254 80.55 4.25 -33.09
CA GLN A 254 81.17 5.22 -32.22
C GLN A 254 82.57 4.81 -31.77
N TYR A 255 82.78 3.54 -31.44
CA TYR A 255 84.12 3.04 -31.12
C TYR A 255 85.11 3.22 -32.32
N PHE A 256 84.71 2.77 -33.49
CA PHE A 256 85.62 2.86 -34.69
C PHE A 256 85.81 4.29 -35.17
N SER A 257 84.86 5.21 -34.91
CA SER A 257 85.01 6.62 -35.34
C SER A 257 86.15 7.34 -34.62
N LYS A 258 86.71 6.77 -33.56
CA LYS A 258 87.88 7.34 -32.81
C LYS A 258 89.25 7.04 -33.54
N TYR A 259 89.24 6.13 -34.54
CA TYR A 259 90.45 5.70 -35.23
C TYR A 259 90.32 5.97 -36.73
N GLU A 260 91.16 6.85 -37.25
CA GLU A 260 91.14 7.26 -38.65
C GLU A 260 91.37 6.07 -39.62
N SER A 261 92.21 5.11 -39.24
CA SER A 261 92.48 3.88 -40.01
C SER A 261 91.30 2.90 -40.11
N LYS A 262 90.20 3.18 -39.41
CA LYS A 262 88.95 2.35 -39.33
C LYS A 262 87.71 3.04 -39.96
N LYS A 263 87.91 3.99 -40.86
CA LYS A 263 86.88 4.80 -41.48
C LYS A 263 85.79 3.94 -42.17
N ASP A 264 86.19 2.92 -42.90
CA ASP A 264 85.31 1.98 -43.58
C ASP A 264 84.45 1.16 -42.60
N SER A 265 85.03 0.74 -41.45
CA SER A 265 84.32 0.07 -40.42
C SER A 265 83.24 1.00 -39.76
N THR A 266 83.53 2.26 -39.59
CA THR A 266 82.59 3.28 -39.07
C THR A 266 81.43 3.44 -40.05
N ILE A 267 81.66 3.56 -41.34
CA ILE A 267 80.63 3.68 -42.38
C ILE A 267 79.75 2.42 -42.40
N LYS A 268 80.37 1.23 -42.36
CA LYS A 268 79.66 -0.05 -42.32
C LYS A 268 78.70 -0.15 -41.10
N TYR A 269 79.21 0.15 -39.92
CA TYR A 269 78.35 0.04 -38.68
C TYR A 269 77.28 1.14 -38.60
N ARG A 270 77.49 2.34 -39.15
CA ARG A 270 76.43 3.37 -39.31
C ARG A 270 75.35 2.91 -40.31
N ALA A 271 75.75 2.23 -41.39
CA ALA A 271 74.76 1.66 -42.31
C ALA A 271 73.92 0.57 -41.64
N PHE A 272 74.57 -0.30 -40.84
CA PHE A 272 73.81 -1.29 -40.01
C PHE A 272 72.91 -0.62 -38.98
N GLU A 273 73.36 0.39 -38.25
CA GLU A 273 72.56 1.17 -37.29
C GLU A 273 71.33 1.76 -38.01
N SER A 274 71.49 2.37 -39.18
CA SER A 274 70.38 2.91 -39.95
C SER A 274 69.39 1.84 -40.39
N GLY A 275 69.92 0.67 -40.86
CA GLY A 275 69.08 -0.47 -41.25
C GLY A 275 68.29 -1.03 -40.12
N PHE A 276 68.91 -1.20 -38.93
CA PHE A 276 68.20 -1.67 -37.74
C PHE A 276 67.21 -0.61 -37.17
N ALA A 277 67.52 0.69 -37.32
CA ALA A 277 66.64 1.77 -36.99
C ALA A 277 65.36 1.74 -37.83
N SER A 278 65.48 1.54 -39.13
CA SER A 278 64.36 1.40 -40.08
C SER A 278 63.52 0.17 -39.74
N LYS A 279 64.15 -0.98 -39.46
CA LYS A 279 63.48 -2.21 -39.04
C LYS A 279 62.71 -2.00 -37.73
N ALA A 280 63.32 -1.39 -36.72
CA ALA A 280 62.71 -1.12 -35.43
C ALA A 280 61.53 -0.16 -35.61
N SER A 281 61.58 0.88 -36.38
CA SER A 281 60.48 1.80 -36.66
C SER A 281 59.29 1.10 -37.34
N ALA A 282 59.61 0.26 -38.39
CA ALA A 282 58.55 -0.52 -39.05
C ALA A 282 57.85 -1.53 -38.09
N LEU A 283 58.65 -2.20 -37.25
CA LEU A 283 58.11 -3.13 -36.24
C LEU A 283 57.33 -2.37 -35.18
N GLN A 284 57.75 -1.20 -34.72
CA GLN A 284 57.00 -0.38 -33.73
C GLN A 284 55.65 0.03 -34.30
N ALA A 285 55.59 0.42 -35.58
CA ALA A 285 54.28 0.75 -36.20
C ALA A 285 53.35 -0.48 -36.26
N LYS A 286 53.87 -1.66 -36.56
CA LYS A 286 53.12 -2.92 -36.55
C LYS A 286 52.65 -3.29 -35.14
N VAL A 287 53.51 -3.15 -34.13
CA VAL A 287 53.14 -3.41 -32.71
C VAL A 287 52.03 -2.46 -32.26
N ASN A 288 52.11 -1.18 -32.60
CA ASN A 288 51.08 -0.20 -32.24
C ASN A 288 49.74 -0.49 -32.93
N GLU A 289 49.76 -0.82 -34.22
CA GLU A 289 48.56 -1.22 -34.96
C GLU A 289 47.94 -2.48 -34.36
N PHE A 290 48.74 -3.48 -34.05
CA PHE A 290 48.30 -4.73 -33.49
C PHE A 290 47.70 -4.55 -32.06
N ASN A 291 48.35 -3.77 -31.21
CA ASN A 291 47.85 -3.44 -29.88
C ASN A 291 46.49 -2.73 -29.93
N SER A 292 46.29 -1.83 -30.87
CA SER A 292 44.99 -1.17 -31.10
C SER A 292 43.92 -2.19 -31.46
N LYS A 293 44.20 -3.14 -32.37
CA LYS A 293 43.26 -4.20 -32.77
C LYS A 293 42.93 -5.16 -31.62
N ILE A 294 43.93 -5.56 -30.82
CA ILE A 294 43.71 -6.37 -29.60
C ILE A 294 42.87 -5.63 -28.59
N SER A 295 43.10 -4.34 -28.39
CA SER A 295 42.30 -3.54 -27.46
C SER A 295 40.81 -3.54 -27.83
N LEU A 296 40.52 -3.36 -29.15
CA LEU A 296 39.15 -3.44 -29.66
C LEU A 296 38.53 -4.82 -29.45
N LEU A 297 39.27 -5.90 -29.73
CA LEU A 297 38.81 -7.27 -29.51
C LEU A 297 38.52 -7.54 -28.04
N LYS A 298 39.43 -7.18 -27.14
CA LYS A 298 39.22 -7.34 -25.68
C LYS A 298 38.01 -6.55 -25.19
N SER A 299 37.81 -5.34 -25.68
CA SER A 299 36.63 -4.52 -25.32
C SER A 299 35.32 -5.19 -25.78
N ALA A 300 35.30 -5.75 -27.00
CA ALA A 300 34.13 -6.47 -27.50
C ALA A 300 33.86 -7.76 -26.72
N GLU A 301 34.92 -8.54 -26.40
CA GLU A 301 34.79 -9.76 -25.57
C GLU A 301 34.30 -9.45 -24.14
N GLN A 302 34.78 -8.37 -23.52
CA GLN A 302 34.29 -7.92 -22.20
C GLN A 302 32.85 -7.44 -22.28
N ALA A 303 32.45 -6.74 -23.35
CA ALA A 303 31.07 -6.33 -23.54
C ALA A 303 30.15 -7.54 -23.72
N TYR A 304 30.56 -8.55 -24.49
CA TYR A 304 29.83 -9.80 -24.66
C TYR A 304 29.67 -10.55 -23.33
N SER A 305 30.74 -10.70 -22.54
CA SER A 305 30.68 -11.33 -21.24
C SER A 305 29.68 -10.63 -20.33
N ARG A 306 29.73 -9.27 -20.24
CA ARG A 306 28.75 -8.50 -19.41
C ARG A 306 27.32 -8.70 -19.89
N ALA A 307 27.09 -8.68 -21.21
CA ALA A 307 25.75 -8.91 -21.77
C ALA A 307 25.24 -10.34 -21.45
N SER A 308 26.12 -11.34 -21.52
CA SER A 308 25.85 -12.74 -21.18
C SER A 308 25.49 -12.90 -19.69
N ASP A 309 26.28 -12.29 -18.80
CA ASP A 309 26.01 -12.32 -17.35
C ASP A 309 24.67 -11.65 -17.03
N GLN A 310 24.38 -10.49 -17.62
CA GLN A 310 23.11 -9.81 -17.46
C GLN A 310 21.93 -10.63 -18.00
N ALA A 311 22.06 -11.25 -19.16
CA ALA A 311 21.03 -12.11 -19.73
C ALA A 311 20.74 -13.29 -18.78
N SER A 312 21.76 -13.93 -18.24
CA SER A 312 21.64 -15.05 -17.32
C SER A 312 20.89 -14.67 -16.04
N ILE A 313 21.20 -13.51 -15.46
CA ILE A 313 20.51 -12.99 -14.26
C ILE A 313 19.04 -12.71 -14.56
N ILE A 314 18.73 -12.10 -15.70
CA ILE A 314 17.35 -11.75 -16.06
C ILE A 314 16.55 -13.02 -16.36
N MET A 315 17.13 -14.00 -17.07
CA MET A 315 16.50 -15.31 -17.32
C MET A 315 16.17 -16.04 -16.02
N GLU A 316 17.06 -16.01 -15.04
CA GLU A 316 16.79 -16.62 -13.73
C GLU A 316 15.65 -15.92 -12.99
N LYS A 317 15.61 -14.58 -13.02
CA LYS A 317 14.49 -13.82 -12.47
C LYS A 317 13.18 -14.14 -13.18
N GLU A 318 13.18 -14.21 -14.52
CA GLU A 318 12.00 -14.62 -15.29
C GLU A 318 11.52 -16.02 -14.87
N ARG A 319 12.45 -16.98 -14.77
CA ARG A 319 12.14 -18.36 -14.36
C ARG A 319 11.50 -18.43 -12.97
N LEU A 320 12.07 -17.73 -11.99
CA LEU A 320 11.56 -17.69 -10.62
C LEU A 320 10.17 -17.04 -10.57
N LEU A 321 10.00 -15.91 -11.26
CA LEU A 321 8.71 -15.22 -11.29
C LEU A 321 7.64 -16.01 -12.04
N MET A 322 8.00 -16.72 -13.12
CA MET A 322 7.10 -17.62 -13.83
C MET A 322 6.62 -18.77 -12.95
N ALA A 323 7.53 -19.36 -12.15
CA ALA A 323 7.16 -20.39 -11.19
C ALA A 323 6.16 -19.87 -10.15
N SER A 324 6.38 -18.66 -9.63
CA SER A 324 5.46 -18.01 -8.69
C SER A 324 4.13 -17.64 -9.34
N TYR A 325 4.15 -17.12 -10.56
CA TYR A 325 2.93 -16.78 -11.30
C TYR A 325 2.01 -18.00 -11.49
N ASN A 326 2.58 -19.19 -11.73
CA ASN A 326 1.83 -20.43 -11.90
C ASN A 326 1.42 -21.08 -10.55
N SER A 327 1.97 -20.62 -9.44
CA SER A 327 1.67 -21.16 -8.11
C SER A 327 0.41 -20.50 -7.51
N PRO A 328 -0.35 -21.22 -6.67
CA PRO A 328 -1.43 -20.62 -5.90
C PRO A 328 -0.86 -19.65 -4.88
N PHE A 329 -1.51 -18.50 -4.76
CA PHE A 329 -1.15 -17.45 -3.79
C PHE A 329 -2.39 -17.05 -2.99
N THR A 330 -2.27 -16.98 -1.67
CA THR A 330 -3.33 -16.53 -0.77
C THR A 330 -3.09 -15.07 -0.40
N SER A 331 -4.07 -14.19 -0.68
CA SER A 331 -3.96 -12.75 -0.41
C SER A 331 -4.45 -12.36 0.99
N ILE A 332 -5.12 -13.27 1.69
CA ILE A 332 -5.62 -13.06 3.05
C ILE A 332 -5.35 -14.28 3.93
N HIS A 333 -5.23 -14.07 5.24
CA HIS A 333 -5.21 -15.11 6.25
C HIS A 333 -6.51 -15.04 7.05
N LEU A 334 -7.37 -16.03 6.87
CA LEU A 334 -8.65 -16.11 7.55
C LEU A 334 -8.45 -16.37 9.05
N VAL A 335 -9.07 -15.54 9.90
CA VAL A 335 -9.10 -15.71 11.35
C VAL A 335 -10.44 -16.30 11.77
N ASP A 336 -11.54 -15.69 11.29
CA ASP A 336 -12.88 -16.13 11.68
C ASP A 336 -13.83 -16.01 10.48
N GLU A 337 -14.60 -17.06 10.26
CA GLU A 337 -15.60 -17.12 9.20
C GLU A 337 -16.94 -16.60 9.72
N ALA A 338 -17.68 -15.89 8.86
CA ALA A 338 -19.01 -15.43 9.23
C ALA A 338 -19.95 -16.62 9.42
N ARG A 339 -20.44 -16.80 10.63
CA ARG A 339 -21.43 -17.81 11.00
C ARG A 339 -22.81 -17.22 11.06
N VAL A 340 -23.82 -18.06 10.88
CA VAL A 340 -25.22 -17.66 11.02
C VAL A 340 -25.48 -17.20 12.44
N PRO A 341 -25.86 -15.93 12.67
CA PRO A 341 -26.02 -15.38 14.02
C PRO A 341 -27.29 -15.93 14.69
N GLU A 342 -27.13 -16.41 15.92
CA GLU A 342 -28.24 -16.94 16.72
C GLU A 342 -29.10 -15.85 17.35
N ARG A 343 -28.53 -14.64 17.52
CA ARG A 343 -29.21 -13.52 18.20
C ARG A 343 -29.28 -12.30 17.30
N LYS A 344 -30.39 -11.56 17.44
CA LYS A 344 -30.57 -10.29 16.74
C LYS A 344 -29.56 -9.23 17.23
N SER A 345 -29.04 -8.41 16.32
CA SER A 345 -28.21 -7.25 16.63
C SER A 345 -29.03 -6.01 16.99
N ARG A 346 -30.14 -5.80 16.28
CA ARG A 346 -31.04 -4.64 16.47
C ARG A 346 -32.50 -4.98 16.07
N PRO A 347 -33.50 -4.22 16.56
CA PRO A 347 -33.38 -3.17 17.55
C PRO A 347 -33.16 -3.73 18.97
N LYS A 348 -32.42 -3.00 19.82
CA LYS A 348 -32.30 -3.28 21.26
C LYS A 348 -33.55 -2.69 21.97
N ARG A 349 -34.66 -3.41 21.88
CA ARG A 349 -36.00 -2.93 22.30
C ARG A 349 -36.01 -2.40 23.73
N SER A 350 -35.36 -3.09 24.69
CA SER A 350 -35.28 -2.64 26.08
C SER A 350 -34.61 -1.26 26.21
N ILE A 351 -33.56 -0.99 25.43
CA ILE A 351 -32.87 0.31 25.44
C ILE A 351 -33.78 1.41 24.87
N ILE A 352 -34.51 1.15 23.80
CA ILE A 352 -35.45 2.10 23.18
C ILE A 352 -36.52 2.47 24.15
N VAL A 353 -37.18 1.50 24.81
CA VAL A 353 -38.23 1.73 25.78
C VAL A 353 -37.70 2.48 27.01
N LEU A 354 -36.55 2.08 27.54
CA LEU A 354 -35.97 2.72 28.73
C LEU A 354 -35.58 4.18 28.46
N LEU A 355 -34.96 4.46 27.26
CA LEU A 355 -34.57 5.81 26.89
C LEU A 355 -35.82 6.70 26.67
N SER A 356 -36.87 6.18 26.02
CA SER A 356 -38.12 6.93 25.81
C SER A 356 -38.84 7.20 27.13
N MET A 357 -38.84 6.25 28.10
CA MET A 357 -39.36 6.48 29.44
C MET A 357 -38.58 7.56 30.19
N LEU A 358 -37.24 7.59 30.06
CA LEU A 358 -36.42 8.63 30.69
C LEU A 358 -36.73 10.02 30.10
N ILE A 359 -36.85 10.12 28.77
CA ILE A 359 -37.24 11.40 28.12
C ILE A 359 -38.64 11.82 28.57
N ALA A 360 -39.60 10.90 28.61
CA ALA A 360 -40.97 11.18 29.08
C ALA A 360 -40.99 11.62 30.55
N PHE A 361 -40.14 11.03 31.38
CA PHE A 361 -40.01 11.44 32.77
C PHE A 361 -39.54 12.89 32.91
N VAL A 362 -38.42 13.25 32.21
CA VAL A 362 -37.91 14.62 32.24
C VAL A 362 -38.95 15.61 31.70
N ALA A 363 -39.60 15.29 30.56
CA ALA A 363 -40.66 16.12 30.00
C ALA A 363 -41.87 16.28 30.94
N SER A 364 -42.26 15.20 31.63
CA SER A 364 -43.35 15.25 32.57
C SER A 364 -43.03 16.09 33.80
N VAL A 365 -41.81 15.96 34.35
CA VAL A 365 -41.35 16.79 35.48
C VAL A 365 -41.33 18.27 35.11
N THR A 366 -40.73 18.61 33.98
CA THR A 366 -40.70 20.02 33.51
C THR A 366 -42.10 20.56 33.23
N GLY A 367 -42.99 19.78 32.64
CA GLY A 367 -44.38 20.14 32.39
C GLY A 367 -45.16 20.40 33.70
N VAL A 368 -45.00 19.53 34.70
CA VAL A 368 -45.65 19.72 36.03
C VAL A 368 -45.15 21.00 36.72
N LEU A 369 -43.86 21.29 36.67
CA LEU A 369 -43.27 22.50 37.25
C LEU A 369 -43.73 23.76 36.51
N MET A 370 -43.80 23.74 35.17
CA MET A 370 -44.32 24.86 34.37
C MET A 370 -45.80 25.17 34.71
N ILE A 371 -46.63 24.13 34.73
CA ILE A 371 -48.07 24.31 35.07
C ILE A 371 -48.23 24.82 36.50
N HIS A 372 -47.41 24.34 37.44
CA HIS A 372 -47.44 24.82 38.81
C HIS A 372 -47.02 26.28 38.93
N SER A 373 -45.93 26.69 38.30
CA SER A 373 -45.44 28.06 38.24
C SER A 373 -46.45 29.00 37.55
N TYR A 374 -47.06 28.56 36.45
CA TYR A 374 -48.11 29.32 35.77
C TYR A 374 -49.34 29.57 36.65
N ARG A 375 -49.81 28.52 37.35
CA ARG A 375 -50.98 28.66 38.28
C ARG A 375 -50.67 29.58 39.46
N GLN A 376 -49.44 29.57 39.97
CA GLN A 376 -49.04 30.50 41.06
C GLN A 376 -48.96 31.96 40.61
N ARG A 377 -48.72 32.24 39.32
CA ARG A 377 -48.73 33.61 38.80
C ARG A 377 -50.13 34.15 38.48
N MET A 378 -51.10 33.27 38.30
CA MET A 378 -52.48 33.62 37.99
C MET A 378 -53.41 33.66 39.23
N ALA A 379 -53.00 33.09 40.37
CA ALA A 379 -53.69 33.14 41.66
C ALA A 379 -53.15 34.26 42.55
#